data_07147e39a715026c8635c8e6a49be446
#
_entry.id   07147e39a715026c8635c8e6a49be446
#
_cell.length_a   1.000
_cell.length_b   1.000
_cell.length_c   1.000
_cell.angle_alpha   90.00
_cell.angle_beta   90.00
_cell.angle_gamma   90.00
#
_symmetry.space_group_name_H-M   'P 1'
#
loop_
_entity.id
_entity.type
_entity.pdbx_description
1 polymer ?
#
loop_
_entity_poly.entity_id
_entity_poly.type
_entity_poly.pdbx_seq_one_letter_code
_entity_poly.pdbx_strand_id
1 'polypeptide(L)'
;IMLSQVSSKDMIAAAYEAGVEFFIQKPINSVEVETVIKKVGASLSLKRTMSRMQNIFMEGMQEGDSRKPETVPADTAAAAVRRVLQQLGIIGDTGSRDIILVTEYLIENGEQIGDQTLDELCGRFTDSPKSMEQRIRRTANAGLVNLAHLGIEDYGNEIFTEYSNTLYNFEQVRREMDYIRGKSARHGNVKIKSFLNALVVCSTAR
;
A
#
# COMPACT_ATOMS: atom_id res chain seq x y z
N ILE A 1 -15.57 -8.67 11.41
CA ILE A 1 -16.83 -7.99 11.77
C ILE A 1 -17.94 -8.57 10.90
N MET A 2 -19.08 -8.92 11.50
CA MET A 2 -20.28 -9.42 10.82
C MET A 2 -21.46 -8.47 11.05
N LEU A 3 -22.23 -8.17 10.01
CA LEU A 3 -23.43 -7.34 10.07
C LEU A 3 -24.64 -8.21 9.72
N SER A 4 -25.61 -8.38 10.63
CA SER A 4 -26.76 -9.27 10.39
C SER A 4 -28.06 -8.74 11.00
N GLN A 5 -29.20 -9.18 10.44
CA GLN A 5 -30.54 -8.95 11.01
C GLN A 5 -30.94 -10.02 12.03
N VAL A 6 -30.11 -11.06 12.19
CA VAL A 6 -30.40 -12.19 13.05
C VAL A 6 -30.26 -11.78 14.51
N SER A 7 -31.33 -12.09 15.31
CA SER A 7 -31.38 -11.81 16.76
C SER A 7 -31.36 -13.10 17.61
N SER A 8 -31.32 -14.28 16.99
CA SER A 8 -31.24 -15.55 17.72
C SER A 8 -29.87 -15.68 18.42
N LYS A 9 -29.91 -15.96 19.72
CA LYS A 9 -28.69 -16.14 20.53
C LYS A 9 -27.83 -17.30 20.02
N ASP A 10 -28.44 -18.36 19.55
CA ASP A 10 -27.73 -19.57 19.07
C ASP A 10 -26.97 -19.26 17.76
N MET A 11 -27.58 -18.49 16.86
CA MET A 11 -26.90 -18.09 15.61
C MET A 11 -25.77 -17.06 15.85
N ILE A 12 -25.93 -16.20 16.85
CA ILE A 12 -24.89 -15.25 17.25
C ILE A 12 -23.72 -16.03 17.88
N ALA A 13 -24.00 -17.01 18.75
CA ALA A 13 -22.99 -17.89 19.32
C ALA A 13 -22.22 -18.67 18.23
N ALA A 14 -22.94 -19.27 17.28
CA ALA A 14 -22.32 -19.97 16.14
C ALA A 14 -21.43 -19.03 15.28
N ALA A 15 -21.79 -17.77 15.12
CA ALA A 15 -20.97 -16.80 14.43
C ALA A 15 -19.62 -16.53 15.17
N TYR A 16 -19.67 -16.41 16.50
CA TYR A 16 -18.46 -16.26 17.31
C TYR A 16 -17.59 -17.53 17.29
N GLU A 17 -18.17 -18.71 17.34
CA GLU A 17 -17.48 -20.00 17.19
C GLU A 17 -16.82 -20.15 15.82
N ALA A 18 -17.44 -19.58 14.76
CA ALA A 18 -16.89 -19.51 13.42
C ALA A 18 -15.78 -18.47 13.25
N GLY A 19 -15.37 -17.76 14.34
CA GLY A 19 -14.25 -16.81 14.32
C GLY A 19 -14.64 -15.35 14.06
N VAL A 20 -15.91 -14.99 14.17
CA VAL A 20 -16.34 -13.58 14.09
C VAL A 20 -15.96 -12.86 15.39
N GLU A 21 -15.07 -11.87 15.34
CA GLU A 21 -14.64 -11.10 16.52
C GLU A 21 -15.67 -10.06 16.96
N PHE A 22 -16.46 -9.52 16.05
CA PHE A 22 -17.47 -8.51 16.33
C PHE A 22 -18.71 -8.76 15.49
N PHE A 23 -19.88 -8.77 16.14
CA PHE A 23 -21.19 -8.90 15.53
C PHE A 23 -21.99 -7.61 15.76
N ILE A 24 -22.50 -7.00 14.70
CA ILE A 24 -23.34 -5.79 14.76
C ILE A 24 -24.71 -6.14 14.19
N GLN A 25 -25.74 -5.90 15.00
CA GLN A 25 -27.12 -6.18 14.63
C GLN A 25 -27.71 -4.99 13.83
N LYS A 26 -28.49 -5.30 12.80
CA LYS A 26 -29.30 -4.30 12.11
C LYS A 26 -30.61 -4.04 12.87
N PRO A 27 -31.08 -2.76 12.96
CA PRO A 27 -30.61 -1.56 12.27
C PRO A 27 -29.28 -1.05 12.81
N ILE A 28 -28.42 -0.56 11.90
CA ILE A 28 -27.04 -0.17 12.22
C ILE A 28 -27.03 1.13 13.02
N ASN A 29 -26.34 1.13 14.17
CA ASN A 29 -26.03 2.32 14.94
C ASN A 29 -24.66 2.84 14.54
N SER A 30 -24.59 4.09 14.07
CA SER A 30 -23.31 4.70 13.62
C SER A 30 -22.26 4.75 14.74
N VAL A 31 -22.66 5.02 15.97
CA VAL A 31 -21.74 5.08 17.13
C VAL A 31 -21.15 3.69 17.44
N GLU A 32 -21.97 2.64 17.33
CA GLU A 32 -21.54 1.26 17.52
C GLU A 32 -20.52 0.84 16.44
N VAL A 33 -20.82 1.12 15.18
CA VAL A 33 -19.93 0.84 14.04
C VAL A 33 -18.58 1.57 14.21
N GLU A 34 -18.61 2.85 14.51
CA GLU A 34 -17.40 3.65 14.71
C GLU A 34 -16.55 3.10 15.87
N THR A 35 -17.20 2.73 16.98
CA THR A 35 -16.53 2.15 18.15
C THR A 35 -15.86 0.81 17.82
N VAL A 36 -16.56 -0.05 17.07
CA VAL A 36 -16.04 -1.36 16.65
C VAL A 36 -14.87 -1.18 15.68
N ILE A 37 -14.99 -0.29 14.71
CA ILE A 37 -13.92 0.00 13.73
C ILE A 37 -12.67 0.52 14.48
N LYS A 38 -12.81 1.45 15.40
CA LYS A 38 -11.70 1.95 16.23
C LYS A 38 -11.02 0.84 17.03
N LYS A 39 -11.80 -0.05 17.66
CA LYS A 39 -11.25 -1.20 18.42
C LYS A 39 -10.52 -2.19 17.52
N VAL A 40 -11.07 -2.52 16.37
CA VAL A 40 -10.42 -3.42 15.39
C VAL A 40 -9.14 -2.78 14.85
N GLY A 41 -9.17 -1.50 14.51
CA GLY A 41 -7.98 -0.75 14.08
C GLY A 41 -6.87 -0.78 15.13
N ALA A 42 -7.19 -0.49 16.38
CA ALA A 42 -6.23 -0.54 17.49
C ALA A 42 -5.67 -1.96 17.72
N SER A 43 -6.51 -3.00 17.62
CA SER A 43 -6.07 -4.41 17.74
C SER A 43 -5.13 -4.81 16.61
N LEU A 44 -5.41 -4.39 15.37
CA LEU A 44 -4.56 -4.67 14.22
C LEU A 44 -3.21 -3.93 14.31
N SER A 45 -3.20 -2.68 14.78
CA SER A 45 -1.96 -1.93 14.98
C SER A 45 -1.10 -2.57 16.06
N LEU A 46 -1.70 -3.02 17.16
CA LEU A 46 -0.99 -3.73 18.24
C LEU A 46 -0.39 -5.07 17.74
N LYS A 47 -1.16 -5.86 16.97
CA LYS A 47 -0.66 -7.10 16.36
C LYS A 47 0.53 -6.83 15.43
N ARG A 48 0.47 -5.76 14.63
CA ARG A 48 1.58 -5.35 13.74
C ARG A 48 2.82 -4.93 14.53
N THR A 49 2.65 -4.18 15.63
CA THR A 49 3.76 -3.77 16.50
C THR A 49 4.40 -4.98 17.18
N MET A 50 3.59 -5.94 17.66
CA MET A 50 4.10 -7.20 18.23
C MET A 50 4.86 -8.04 17.22
N SER A 51 4.36 -8.17 15.98
CA SER A 51 5.06 -8.89 14.91
C SER A 51 6.38 -8.21 14.54
N ARG A 52 6.42 -6.86 14.52
CA ARG A 52 7.67 -6.11 14.31
C ARG A 52 8.68 -6.34 15.44
N MET A 53 8.23 -6.34 16.71
CA MET A 53 9.10 -6.65 17.86
C MET A 53 9.62 -8.09 17.81
N GLN A 54 8.80 -9.07 17.44
CA GLN A 54 9.24 -10.46 17.28
C GLN A 54 10.30 -10.60 16.18
N ASN A 55 10.14 -9.91 15.05
CA ASN A 55 11.14 -9.93 13.97
C ASN A 55 12.47 -9.30 14.43
N ILE A 56 12.44 -8.16 15.13
CA ILE A 56 13.65 -7.53 15.69
C ILE A 56 14.33 -8.45 16.72
N PHE A 57 13.57 -9.19 17.54
CA PHE A 57 14.10 -10.12 18.52
C PHE A 57 14.73 -11.37 17.87
N MET A 58 14.15 -11.84 16.76
CA MET A 58 14.71 -12.97 15.97
C MET A 58 15.98 -12.56 15.23
N GLU A 59 16.05 -11.32 14.71
CA GLU A 59 17.25 -10.77 14.06
C GLU A 59 18.37 -10.49 15.05
N GLY A 60 18.06 -10.11 16.30
CA GLY A 60 19.07 -9.85 17.35
C GLY A 60 19.76 -11.10 17.94
N MET A 61 19.30 -12.32 17.63
CA MET A 61 19.90 -13.57 18.11
C MET A 61 20.87 -14.22 17.11
N GLN A 62 21.11 -13.60 15.94
CA GLN A 62 22.10 -14.07 14.95
C GLN A 62 23.22 -13.03 14.73
N GLU A 63 23.88 -12.61 15.79
CA GLU A 63 25.19 -11.93 15.65
C GLU A 63 26.32 -12.96 15.65
N GLY A 64 26.88 -13.14 14.49
CA GLY A 64 28.10 -13.89 14.26
C GLY A 64 28.45 -14.00 12.78
N ASP A 65 29.24 -13.00 12.35
CA ASP A 65 30.20 -13.08 11.24
C ASP A 65 29.80 -12.53 9.86
N SER A 66 30.65 -11.55 9.43
CA SER A 66 31.06 -11.19 8.06
C SER A 66 30.02 -10.60 7.09
N ARG A 67 29.89 -9.27 7.10
CA ARG A 67 29.15 -8.50 6.08
C ARG A 67 29.90 -8.37 4.76
N LYS A 68 29.46 -9.13 3.77
CA LYS A 68 29.48 -8.69 2.37
C LYS A 68 28.17 -7.93 2.09
N PRO A 69 28.12 -6.97 1.16
CA PRO A 69 26.85 -6.35 0.78
C PRO A 69 26.00 -7.42 0.09
N GLU A 70 25.04 -8.00 0.85
CA GLU A 70 24.10 -8.96 0.33
C GLU A 70 23.08 -8.21 -0.54
N THR A 71 22.99 -8.59 -1.78
CA THR A 71 21.82 -8.35 -2.63
C THR A 71 20.60 -8.91 -1.91
N VAL A 72 19.67 -8.04 -1.57
CA VAL A 72 18.40 -8.40 -0.91
C VAL A 72 17.72 -9.49 -1.74
N PRO A 73 17.33 -10.66 -1.17
CA PRO A 73 16.69 -11.71 -1.95
C PRO A 73 15.45 -11.17 -2.67
N ALA A 74 15.26 -11.50 -3.93
CA ALA A 74 14.16 -11.03 -4.77
C ALA A 74 12.77 -11.20 -4.14
N ASP A 75 12.56 -12.29 -3.41
CA ASP A 75 11.32 -12.55 -2.64
C ASP A 75 11.05 -11.49 -1.56
N THR A 76 12.10 -10.91 -0.96
CA THR A 76 11.96 -9.89 0.08
C THR A 76 11.61 -8.53 -0.55
N ALA A 77 12.19 -8.22 -1.71
CA ALA A 77 11.91 -6.98 -2.43
C ALA A 77 10.47 -6.95 -2.98
N ALA A 78 10.04 -8.03 -3.61
CA ALA A 78 8.66 -8.20 -4.06
C ALA A 78 7.64 -8.04 -2.93
N ALA A 79 7.91 -8.62 -1.77
CA ALA A 79 7.06 -8.49 -0.58
C ALA A 79 7.01 -7.03 -0.08
N ALA A 80 8.12 -6.30 -0.15
CA ALA A 80 8.17 -4.88 0.21
C ALA A 80 7.35 -4.02 -0.74
N VAL A 81 7.48 -4.22 -2.07
CA VAL A 81 6.65 -3.53 -3.08
C VAL A 81 5.17 -3.82 -2.86
N ARG A 82 4.77 -5.08 -2.68
CA ARG A 82 3.38 -5.47 -2.40
C ARG A 82 2.83 -4.77 -1.16
N ARG A 83 3.63 -4.65 -0.11
CA ARG A 83 3.25 -3.94 1.13
C ARG A 83 2.95 -2.47 0.85
N VAL A 84 3.79 -1.78 0.09
CA VAL A 84 3.57 -0.37 -0.29
C VAL A 84 2.27 -0.23 -1.09
N LEU A 85 2.05 -1.08 -2.12
CA LEU A 85 0.82 -1.05 -2.92
C LEU A 85 -0.43 -1.36 -2.08
N GLN A 86 -0.32 -2.23 -1.08
CA GLN A 86 -1.39 -2.54 -0.13
C GLN A 86 -1.69 -1.35 0.79
N GLN A 87 -0.67 -0.65 1.28
CA GLN A 87 -0.83 0.55 2.12
C GLN A 87 -1.47 1.70 1.34
N LEU A 88 -1.17 1.81 0.05
CA LEU A 88 -1.81 2.78 -0.85
C LEU A 88 -3.22 2.35 -1.31
N GLY A 89 -3.67 1.14 -0.97
CA GLY A 89 -4.98 0.62 -1.36
C GLY A 89 -5.13 0.27 -2.83
N ILE A 90 -4.02 0.04 -3.54
CA ILE A 90 -4.01 -0.23 -4.99
C ILE A 90 -3.56 -1.64 -5.36
N ILE A 91 -3.31 -2.52 -4.40
CA ILE A 91 -2.82 -3.90 -4.66
C ILE A 91 -3.77 -4.72 -5.54
N GLY A 92 -5.07 -4.45 -5.49
CA GLY A 92 -6.10 -5.12 -6.28
C GLY A 92 -6.26 -4.59 -7.71
N ASP A 93 -5.62 -3.50 -8.07
CA ASP A 93 -5.75 -2.88 -9.38
C ASP A 93 -5.04 -3.71 -10.46
N THR A 94 -5.52 -3.61 -11.70
CA THR A 94 -4.97 -4.38 -12.84
C THR A 94 -3.51 -4.08 -13.13
N GLY A 95 -3.06 -2.84 -12.88
CA GLY A 95 -1.66 -2.42 -13.10
C GLY A 95 -0.72 -2.76 -11.95
N SER A 96 -1.23 -3.27 -10.80
CA SER A 96 -0.37 -3.60 -9.66
C SER A 96 0.58 -4.74 -9.94
N ARG A 97 0.15 -5.74 -10.71
CA ARG A 97 1.02 -6.82 -11.17
C ARG A 97 2.12 -6.32 -12.09
N ASP A 98 1.78 -5.38 -12.98
CA ASP A 98 2.75 -4.76 -13.89
C ASP A 98 3.77 -3.93 -13.12
N ILE A 99 3.34 -3.17 -12.09
CA ILE A 99 4.21 -2.40 -11.20
C ILE A 99 5.17 -3.34 -10.46
N ILE A 100 4.67 -4.42 -9.87
CA ILE A 100 5.50 -5.40 -9.16
C ILE A 100 6.55 -5.98 -10.11
N LEU A 101 6.14 -6.48 -11.27
CA LEU A 101 7.02 -7.09 -12.27
C LEU A 101 8.15 -6.14 -12.70
N VAL A 102 7.81 -4.89 -13.03
CA VAL A 102 8.79 -3.87 -13.44
C VAL A 102 9.73 -3.52 -12.27
N THR A 103 9.20 -3.37 -11.07
CA THR A 103 10.01 -2.99 -9.90
C THR A 103 10.94 -4.12 -9.48
N GLU A 104 10.48 -5.37 -9.49
CA GLU A 104 11.31 -6.57 -9.26
C GLU A 104 12.48 -6.62 -10.24
N TYR A 105 12.20 -6.46 -11.53
CA TYR A 105 13.23 -6.43 -12.57
C TYR A 105 14.29 -5.36 -12.32
N LEU A 106 13.87 -4.14 -11.96
CA LEU A 106 14.79 -3.04 -11.67
C LEU A 106 15.68 -3.33 -10.44
N ILE A 107 15.09 -3.94 -9.40
CA ILE A 107 15.82 -4.31 -8.18
C ILE A 107 16.83 -5.41 -8.46
N GLU A 108 16.43 -6.48 -9.17
CA GLU A 108 17.30 -7.62 -9.50
C GLU A 108 18.52 -7.22 -10.35
N ASN A 109 18.33 -6.26 -11.26
CA ASN A 109 19.40 -5.78 -12.11
C ASN A 109 20.19 -4.60 -11.51
N GLY A 110 19.77 -4.09 -10.34
CA GLY A 110 20.38 -2.89 -9.73
C GLY A 110 20.21 -1.64 -10.60
N GLU A 111 19.18 -1.62 -11.44
CA GLU A 111 18.92 -0.55 -12.40
C GLU A 111 17.91 0.46 -11.85
N GLN A 112 18.08 1.71 -12.26
CA GLN A 112 17.04 2.74 -12.17
C GLN A 112 16.57 3.12 -13.56
N ILE A 113 15.32 3.55 -13.67
CA ILE A 113 14.80 4.06 -14.94
C ILE A 113 15.47 5.41 -15.22
N GLY A 114 16.50 5.39 -16.04
CA GLY A 114 17.22 6.57 -16.48
C GLY A 114 16.56 7.21 -17.71
N ASP A 115 17.34 7.29 -18.81
CA ASP A 115 16.89 7.92 -20.07
C ASP A 115 15.96 7.03 -20.89
N GLN A 116 15.95 5.69 -20.67
CA GLN A 116 15.04 4.78 -21.39
C GLN A 116 13.57 5.19 -21.19
N THR A 117 12.77 4.99 -22.20
CA THR A 117 11.32 5.26 -22.14
C THR A 117 10.59 4.16 -21.39
N LEU A 118 9.40 4.48 -20.84
CA LEU A 118 8.55 3.45 -20.22
C LEU A 118 8.07 2.42 -21.24
N ASP A 119 7.86 2.82 -22.48
CA ASP A 119 7.49 1.93 -23.59
C ASP A 119 8.58 0.89 -23.85
N GLU A 120 9.85 1.31 -23.90
CA GLU A 120 11.00 0.42 -24.04
C GLU A 120 11.13 -0.55 -22.87
N LEU A 121 10.95 -0.06 -21.65
CA LEU A 121 10.98 -0.89 -20.44
C LEU A 121 9.84 -1.91 -20.42
N CYS A 122 8.62 -1.48 -20.70
CA CYS A 122 7.45 -2.36 -20.76
C CYS A 122 7.54 -3.37 -21.91
N GLY A 123 8.21 -3.02 -23.03
CA GLY A 123 8.44 -3.90 -24.17
C GLY A 123 9.27 -5.15 -23.85
N ARG A 124 9.98 -5.16 -22.71
CA ARG A 124 10.69 -6.35 -22.22
C ARG A 124 9.75 -7.42 -21.64
N PHE A 125 8.53 -7.04 -21.27
CA PHE A 125 7.57 -7.89 -20.54
C PHE A 125 6.34 -8.25 -21.37
N THR A 126 6.03 -7.51 -22.42
CA THR A 126 4.77 -7.67 -23.16
C THR A 126 4.88 -7.18 -24.61
N ASP A 127 4.11 -7.79 -25.49
CA ASP A 127 3.95 -7.36 -26.89
C ASP A 127 3.08 -6.09 -27.03
N SER A 128 2.48 -5.63 -25.92
CA SER A 128 1.64 -4.43 -25.87
C SER A 128 2.15 -3.42 -24.82
N PRO A 129 3.35 -2.82 -24.99
CA PRO A 129 3.99 -1.96 -23.98
C PRO A 129 3.13 -0.77 -23.58
N LYS A 130 2.48 -0.10 -24.54
CA LYS A 130 1.60 1.05 -24.30
C LYS A 130 0.41 0.71 -23.40
N SER A 131 -0.15 -0.49 -23.56
CA SER A 131 -1.25 -0.95 -22.70
C SER A 131 -0.78 -1.20 -21.28
N MET A 132 0.40 -1.78 -21.10
CA MET A 132 1.03 -1.99 -19.80
C MET A 132 1.36 -0.64 -19.13
N GLU A 133 1.97 0.29 -19.85
CA GLU A 133 2.25 1.65 -19.36
C GLU A 133 0.96 2.34 -18.89
N GLN A 134 -0.12 2.25 -19.66
CA GLN A 134 -1.40 2.86 -19.27
C GLN A 134 -2.00 2.23 -17.99
N ARG A 135 -1.88 0.90 -17.81
CA ARG A 135 -2.34 0.24 -16.57
C ARG A 135 -1.52 0.72 -15.38
N ILE A 136 -0.19 0.75 -15.50
CA ILE A 136 0.71 1.28 -14.47
C ILE A 136 0.33 2.73 -14.12
N ARG A 137 0.14 3.57 -15.14
CA ARG A 137 -0.23 4.99 -14.97
C ARG A 137 -1.56 5.17 -14.23
N ARG A 138 -2.58 4.39 -14.58
CA ARG A 138 -3.90 4.44 -13.91
C ARG A 138 -3.78 4.02 -12.45
N THR A 139 -3.10 2.93 -12.17
CA THR A 139 -2.90 2.42 -10.81
C THR A 139 -2.07 3.37 -9.96
N ALA A 140 -0.99 3.96 -10.48
CA ALA A 140 -0.21 4.96 -9.76
C ALA A 140 -1.04 6.23 -9.44
N ASN A 141 -1.90 6.67 -10.38
CA ASN A 141 -2.81 7.80 -10.13
C ASN A 141 -3.90 7.44 -9.10
N ALA A 142 -4.43 6.22 -9.11
CA ALA A 142 -5.37 5.76 -8.07
C ALA A 142 -4.72 5.82 -6.68
N GLY A 143 -3.45 5.42 -6.56
CA GLY A 143 -2.69 5.55 -5.32
C GLY A 143 -2.51 7.01 -4.86
N LEU A 144 -2.29 7.95 -5.80
CA LEU A 144 -2.25 9.38 -5.50
C LEU A 144 -3.58 9.86 -4.92
N VAL A 145 -4.70 9.47 -5.53
CA VAL A 145 -6.06 9.84 -5.08
C VAL A 145 -6.34 9.27 -3.69
N ASN A 146 -6.03 8.00 -3.45
CA ASN A 146 -6.22 7.36 -2.15
C ASN A 146 -5.37 8.06 -1.07
N LEU A 147 -4.11 8.38 -1.39
CA LEU A 147 -3.22 9.11 -0.48
C LEU A 147 -3.74 10.53 -0.18
N ALA A 148 -4.28 11.22 -1.18
CA ALA A 148 -4.88 12.54 -0.99
C ALA A 148 -6.11 12.48 -0.07
N HIS A 149 -6.95 11.46 -0.19
CA HIS A 149 -8.08 11.22 0.74
C HIS A 149 -7.60 11.00 2.16
N LEU A 150 -6.57 10.16 2.38
CA LEU A 150 -5.98 9.96 3.71
C LEU A 150 -5.50 11.27 4.32
N GLY A 151 -4.80 12.11 3.55
CA GLY A 151 -4.33 13.41 4.03
C GLY A 151 -5.44 14.44 4.26
N ILE A 152 -6.61 14.28 3.61
CA ILE A 152 -7.79 15.11 3.86
C ILE A 152 -8.46 14.74 5.18
N GLU A 153 -8.54 13.43 5.47
CA GLU A 153 -9.15 12.89 6.68
C GLU A 153 -8.25 13.09 7.90
N ASP A 154 -6.97 12.77 7.77
CA ASP A 154 -5.98 12.94 8.83
C ASP A 154 -4.60 13.27 8.23
N TYR A 155 -4.20 14.53 8.36
CA TYR A 155 -2.91 15.01 7.89
C TYR A 155 -1.71 14.40 8.63
N GLY A 156 -1.93 13.88 9.85
CA GLY A 156 -0.95 13.18 10.67
C GLY A 156 -0.86 11.67 10.39
N ASN A 157 -1.65 11.14 9.45
CA ASN A 157 -1.62 9.73 9.09
C ASN A 157 -0.22 9.29 8.67
N GLU A 158 0.27 8.17 9.24
CA GLU A 158 1.63 7.69 8.98
C GLU A 158 1.89 7.37 7.50
N ILE A 159 0.93 6.76 6.82
CA ILE A 159 1.03 6.42 5.39
C ILE A 159 1.09 7.69 4.54
N PHE A 160 0.24 8.68 4.88
CA PHE A 160 0.26 9.97 4.20
C PHE A 160 1.60 10.69 4.38
N THR A 161 2.09 10.78 5.61
CA THR A 161 3.36 11.45 5.94
C THR A 161 4.55 10.77 5.29
N GLU A 162 4.57 9.44 5.25
CA GLU A 162 5.65 8.66 4.64
C GLU A 162 5.65 8.81 3.12
N TYR A 163 4.51 8.59 2.43
CA TYR A 163 4.49 8.47 0.97
C TYR A 163 4.21 9.76 0.20
N SER A 164 3.71 10.80 0.86
CA SER A 164 3.45 12.07 0.19
C SER A 164 4.71 12.78 -0.33
N ASN A 165 5.88 12.50 0.28
CA ASN A 165 7.17 13.08 -0.12
C ASN A 165 8.15 12.06 -0.68
N THR A 166 8.05 10.79 -0.31
CA THR A 166 9.01 9.75 -0.69
C THR A 166 8.63 9.08 -2.00
N LEU A 167 7.35 8.73 -2.16
CA LEU A 167 6.85 8.01 -3.31
C LEU A 167 6.19 8.93 -4.35
N TYR A 168 5.53 9.98 -3.87
CA TYR A 168 4.90 10.99 -4.70
C TYR A 168 5.57 12.35 -4.50
N ASN A 169 5.26 13.30 -5.38
CA ASN A 169 5.62 14.69 -5.17
C ASN A 169 4.52 15.36 -4.34
N PHE A 170 4.87 15.92 -3.18
CA PHE A 170 3.92 16.55 -2.26
C PHE A 170 3.06 17.65 -2.91
N GLU A 171 3.62 18.41 -3.82
CA GLU A 171 2.86 19.44 -4.55
C GLU A 171 1.71 18.81 -5.37
N GLN A 172 1.96 17.64 -5.97
CA GLN A 172 0.94 16.93 -6.73
C GLN A 172 -0.12 16.31 -5.83
N VAL A 173 0.29 15.76 -4.67
CA VAL A 173 -0.64 15.26 -3.63
C VAL A 173 -1.52 16.41 -3.14
N ARG A 174 -0.93 17.58 -2.81
CA ARG A 174 -1.68 18.76 -2.38
C ARG A 174 -2.65 19.25 -3.46
N ARG A 175 -2.23 19.26 -4.71
CA ARG A 175 -3.09 19.64 -5.84
C ARG A 175 -4.28 18.70 -5.97
N GLU A 176 -4.09 17.39 -5.79
CA GLU A 176 -5.18 16.43 -5.77
C GLU A 176 -6.12 16.62 -4.59
N MET A 177 -5.59 16.91 -3.38
CA MET A 177 -6.40 17.27 -2.22
C MET A 177 -7.24 18.53 -2.49
N ASP A 178 -6.67 19.56 -3.14
CA ASP A 178 -7.37 20.78 -3.52
C ASP A 178 -8.43 20.52 -4.59
N TYR A 179 -8.19 19.59 -5.52
CA TYR A 179 -9.16 19.16 -6.50
C TYR A 179 -10.36 18.44 -5.83
N ILE A 180 -10.09 17.49 -4.94
CA ILE A 180 -11.13 16.75 -4.18
C ILE A 180 -11.97 17.73 -3.34
N ARG A 181 -11.37 18.78 -2.79
CA ARG A 181 -12.06 19.83 -2.03
C ARG A 181 -12.78 20.86 -2.89
N GLY A 182 -12.73 20.73 -4.22
CA GLY A 182 -13.33 21.70 -5.15
C GLY A 182 -12.59 23.04 -5.25
N LYS A 183 -11.35 23.13 -4.73
CA LYS A 183 -10.52 24.34 -4.76
C LYS A 183 -9.66 24.48 -6.01
N SER A 184 -9.47 23.39 -6.74
CA SER A 184 -8.69 23.32 -7.98
C SER A 184 -9.52 22.66 -9.08
N ALA A 185 -9.42 23.18 -10.31
CA ALA A 185 -9.99 22.53 -11.50
C ALA A 185 -9.06 21.48 -12.10
N ARG A 186 -7.84 21.32 -11.56
CA ARG A 186 -6.81 20.43 -12.12
C ARG A 186 -6.44 19.39 -11.10
N HIS A 187 -6.39 18.12 -11.54
CA HIS A 187 -5.84 16.99 -10.80
C HIS A 187 -4.35 17.11 -10.54
N GLY A 188 -3.87 16.42 -9.53
CA GLY A 188 -2.46 16.07 -9.39
C GLY A 188 -2.02 15.12 -10.52
N ASN A 189 -0.72 15.04 -10.77
CA ASN A 189 -0.15 14.20 -11.82
C ASN A 189 1.02 13.39 -11.27
N VAL A 190 1.09 12.11 -11.65
CA VAL A 190 2.17 11.21 -11.24
C VAL A 190 3.20 11.10 -12.36
N LYS A 191 4.46 11.42 -12.06
CA LYS A 191 5.59 11.11 -12.92
C LYS A 191 5.95 9.63 -12.74
N ILE A 192 5.53 8.76 -13.66
CA ILE A 192 5.59 7.30 -13.50
C ILE A 192 7.01 6.79 -13.31
N LYS A 193 8.00 7.31 -14.03
CA LYS A 193 9.40 6.93 -13.84
C LYS A 193 9.87 7.22 -12.41
N SER A 194 9.56 8.40 -11.89
CA SER A 194 9.91 8.79 -10.52
C SER A 194 9.21 7.91 -9.48
N PHE A 195 7.94 7.58 -9.72
CA PHE A 195 7.17 6.67 -8.86
C PHE A 195 7.77 5.26 -8.80
N LEU A 196 8.12 4.68 -9.95
CA LEU A 196 8.74 3.34 -10.00
C LEU A 196 10.13 3.34 -9.35
N ASN A 197 10.97 4.36 -9.64
CA ASN A 197 12.28 4.49 -8.99
C ASN A 197 12.15 4.68 -7.47
N ALA A 198 11.17 5.44 -7.00
CA ALA A 198 10.90 5.59 -5.59
C ALA A 198 10.46 4.28 -4.93
N LEU A 199 9.65 3.45 -5.62
CA LEU A 199 9.30 2.11 -5.17
C LEU A 199 10.53 1.21 -5.02
N VAL A 200 11.47 1.26 -5.99
CA VAL A 200 12.76 0.54 -5.89
C VAL A 200 13.50 0.96 -4.63
N VAL A 201 13.68 2.27 -4.41
CA VAL A 201 14.38 2.79 -3.23
C VAL A 201 13.67 2.41 -1.93
N CYS A 202 12.35 2.59 -1.83
CA CYS A 202 11.59 2.22 -0.63
C CYS A 202 11.63 0.72 -0.32
N SER A 203 11.82 -0.12 -1.35
CA SER A 203 11.86 -1.59 -1.19
C SER A 203 13.25 -2.13 -0.88
N THR A 204 14.31 -1.36 -1.17
CA THR A 204 15.71 -1.74 -0.93
C THR A 204 16.32 -1.09 0.31
N ALA A 205 15.69 -0.05 0.86
CA ALA A 205 16.20 0.75 2.00
C ALA A 205 15.92 0.14 3.38
N ARG A 206 15.70 -1.19 3.49
CA ARG A 206 15.50 -1.89 4.78
C ARG A 206 16.52 -2.96 5.01
#